data_9e0d9c030b6d23c59136566bf4189d80
#
_entry.id   9e0d9c030b6d23c59136566bf4189d80
#
_cell.length_a   1.000
_cell.length_b   1.000
_cell.length_c   1.000
_cell.angle_alpha   90.00
_cell.angle_beta   90.00
_cell.angle_gamma   90.00
#
_symmetry.space_group_name_H-M   'P 1'
#
loop_
_entity.id
_entity.type
_entity.pdbx_description
1 polymer ?
#
loop_
_entity_poly.entity_id
_entity_poly.type
_entity_poly.pdbx_seq_one_letter_code
_entity_poly.pdbx_strand_id
1 'polypeptide(L)'
;MTLRPALVAATLLPLSLMTASVAAFAQDPQPDEADSVNFVVPPWPGVTVKTEVFSQLIEPLGYDSETQEVSSTVGYQTLQTGDSDVFLAGWMPAQQESHDQAMASGKIEDLGTNVTGARMGFAVPGYVYDAGVHSAEDLAAHRDRFGGRFYSIESGSTVSTFIHDAKDRDLYGLGDWQILESSTPGMLSEVDTAFNDKRWILWYGWTPHWMAPAYDMHILDDPESVYGPDNGKSEVRTIVNKAFAEANPNLMALLGQFTLTADEQSEFIDGYGRQERSAEAVAREWLQDHPDRVAEFLDGITTRDGRPALEAVNASLQ
;
A
#
# COMPACT_ATOMS: atom_id res chain seq x y z
N MET A 1 -97.07 16.23 23.46
CA MET A 1 -96.18 15.71 22.37
C MET A 1 -94.77 15.85 22.86
N THR A 2 -94.24 14.81 23.51
CA THR A 2 -93.01 14.85 24.23
C THR A 2 -91.99 13.90 23.52
N LEU A 3 -90.97 14.44 22.88
CA LEU A 3 -89.85 13.66 22.31
C LEU A 3 -88.85 13.39 23.40
N ARG A 4 -88.52 12.11 23.60
CA ARG A 4 -87.42 11.61 24.44
C ARG A 4 -86.16 11.57 23.58
N PRO A 5 -84.97 11.96 24.06
CA PRO A 5 -83.66 11.68 23.42
C PRO A 5 -83.18 10.30 23.72
N ALA A 6 -82.67 9.58 22.71
CA ALA A 6 -82.02 8.31 22.81
C ALA A 6 -80.55 8.53 23.23
N LEU A 7 -80.12 7.85 24.29
CA LEU A 7 -78.73 7.75 24.70
C LEU A 7 -77.97 6.73 23.80
N VAL A 8 -76.94 7.16 23.09
CA VAL A 8 -75.98 6.24 22.38
C VAL A 8 -74.80 6.03 23.30
N ALA A 9 -74.66 4.79 23.76
CA ALA A 9 -73.50 4.37 24.52
C ALA A 9 -72.36 4.02 23.55
N ALA A 10 -71.28 4.81 23.60
CA ALA A 10 -70.06 4.56 22.87
C ALA A 10 -69.18 3.56 23.68
N THR A 11 -69.03 2.37 23.21
CA THR A 11 -68.08 1.37 23.74
C THR A 11 -66.68 1.64 23.21
N LEU A 12 -65.77 2.10 24.07
CA LEU A 12 -64.34 2.24 23.79
C LEU A 12 -63.66 0.85 23.95
N LEU A 13 -63.20 0.27 22.83
CA LEU A 13 -62.30 -0.88 22.83
C LEU A 13 -60.86 -0.37 23.11
N PRO A 14 -60.10 -0.97 23.99
CA PRO A 14 -58.70 -0.65 24.15
C PRO A 14 -57.89 -1.23 22.98
N LEU A 15 -57.21 -0.38 22.22
CA LEU A 15 -56.23 -0.75 21.19
C LEU A 15 -54.94 -1.15 21.89
N SER A 16 -54.72 -2.48 22.05
CA SER A 16 -53.46 -3.02 22.56
C SER A 16 -52.38 -2.84 21.49
N LEU A 17 -51.46 -1.88 21.68
CA LEU A 17 -50.22 -1.77 20.91
C LEU A 17 -49.33 -2.98 21.25
N MET A 18 -49.28 -3.99 20.37
CA MET A 18 -48.22 -5.00 20.38
C MET A 18 -46.94 -4.33 19.85
N THR A 19 -46.01 -3.96 20.74
CA THR A 19 -44.63 -3.64 20.36
C THR A 19 -43.93 -4.95 19.99
N ALA A 20 -43.85 -5.21 18.68
CA ALA A 20 -42.97 -6.26 18.19
C ALA A 20 -41.51 -5.77 18.39
N SER A 21 -40.83 -6.31 19.40
CA SER A 21 -39.39 -6.20 19.53
C SER A 21 -38.77 -6.97 18.36
N VAL A 22 -38.28 -6.27 17.34
CA VAL A 22 -37.39 -6.84 16.35
C VAL A 22 -36.08 -7.09 17.07
N ALA A 23 -35.88 -8.34 17.53
CA ALA A 23 -34.56 -8.80 17.90
C ALA A 23 -33.72 -8.74 16.62
N ALA A 24 -32.80 -7.77 16.56
CA ALA A 24 -31.72 -7.82 15.59
C ALA A 24 -30.89 -9.05 15.94
N PHE A 25 -31.11 -10.14 15.20
CA PHE A 25 -30.17 -11.23 15.18
C PHE A 25 -28.89 -10.65 14.60
N ALA A 26 -27.84 -10.50 15.43
CA ALA A 26 -26.48 -10.39 14.91
C ALA A 26 -26.28 -11.65 14.08
N GLN A 27 -26.21 -11.48 12.75
CA GLN A 27 -25.81 -12.58 11.88
C GLN A 27 -24.40 -12.96 12.32
N ASP A 28 -24.20 -14.24 12.62
CA ASP A 28 -22.84 -14.76 12.78
C ASP A 28 -22.04 -14.37 11.53
N PRO A 29 -20.80 -13.92 11.67
CA PRO A 29 -19.97 -13.62 10.52
C PRO A 29 -20.00 -14.80 9.54
N GLN A 30 -20.34 -14.52 8.29
CA GLN A 30 -20.28 -15.55 7.24
C GLN A 30 -18.82 -15.99 7.13
N PRO A 31 -18.53 -17.30 7.07
CA PRO A 31 -17.18 -17.76 6.83
C PRO A 31 -16.69 -17.31 5.45
N ASP A 32 -15.41 -16.99 5.34
CA ASP A 32 -14.78 -16.65 4.06
C ASP A 32 -14.88 -17.84 3.08
N GLU A 33 -15.10 -17.51 1.79
CA GLU A 33 -15.23 -18.51 0.72
C GLU A 33 -13.87 -18.93 0.15
N ALA A 34 -12.85 -18.05 0.21
CA ALA A 34 -11.53 -18.30 -0.37
C ALA A 34 -10.75 -19.38 0.40
N ASP A 35 -10.06 -20.24 -0.34
CA ASP A 35 -9.03 -21.15 0.16
C ASP A 35 -7.63 -20.53 0.00
N SER A 36 -7.45 -19.63 -0.98
CA SER A 36 -6.17 -18.96 -1.29
C SER A 36 -6.39 -17.47 -1.57
N VAL A 37 -5.31 -16.70 -1.44
CA VAL A 37 -5.26 -15.27 -1.76
C VAL A 37 -4.15 -15.01 -2.76
N ASN A 38 -4.48 -14.43 -3.92
CA ASN A 38 -3.54 -14.06 -4.98
C ASN A 38 -3.14 -12.60 -4.85
N PHE A 39 -1.87 -12.35 -4.54
CA PHE A 39 -1.31 -11.01 -4.35
C PHE A 39 -0.65 -10.47 -5.61
N VAL A 40 -0.92 -9.21 -5.95
CA VAL A 40 -0.13 -8.43 -6.90
C VAL A 40 1.15 -7.98 -6.22
N VAL A 41 2.30 -8.37 -6.77
CA VAL A 41 3.63 -8.03 -6.20
C VAL A 41 4.52 -7.46 -7.31
N PRO A 42 4.54 -6.14 -7.52
CA PRO A 42 5.58 -5.51 -8.33
C PRO A 42 6.98 -5.80 -7.75
N PRO A 43 8.05 -5.74 -8.57
CA PRO A 43 9.41 -6.12 -8.16
C PRO A 43 10.05 -5.06 -7.24
N TRP A 44 9.36 -4.68 -6.18
CA TRP A 44 9.79 -3.70 -5.19
C TRP A 44 9.99 -4.37 -3.82
N PRO A 45 11.14 -4.16 -3.15
CA PRO A 45 11.43 -4.82 -1.87
C PRO A 45 10.33 -4.64 -0.82
N GLY A 46 9.74 -3.44 -0.76
CA GLY A 46 8.75 -3.10 0.25
C GLY A 46 7.46 -3.91 0.14
N VAL A 47 6.91 -4.09 -1.06
CA VAL A 47 5.70 -4.90 -1.26
C VAL A 47 6.02 -6.38 -1.15
N THR A 48 7.18 -6.83 -1.62
CA THR A 48 7.59 -8.23 -1.54
C THR A 48 7.57 -8.73 -0.10
N VAL A 49 8.28 -8.05 0.81
CA VAL A 49 8.31 -8.48 2.22
C VAL A 49 6.99 -8.19 2.93
N LYS A 50 6.33 -7.06 2.64
CA LYS A 50 5.02 -6.77 3.23
C LYS A 50 3.97 -7.84 2.89
N THR A 51 3.97 -8.31 1.65
CA THR A 51 3.10 -9.43 1.25
C THR A 51 3.46 -10.69 2.00
N GLU A 52 4.75 -10.98 2.16
CA GLU A 52 5.19 -12.14 2.92
C GLU A 52 4.81 -12.06 4.41
N VAL A 53 4.93 -10.88 5.04
CA VAL A 53 4.44 -10.65 6.41
C VAL A 53 2.95 -10.97 6.50
N PHE A 54 2.16 -10.49 5.54
CA PHE A 54 0.72 -10.76 5.51
C PHE A 54 0.42 -12.25 5.24
N SER A 55 1.16 -12.90 4.34
CA SER A 55 1.03 -14.34 4.05
C SER A 55 1.24 -15.18 5.30
N GLN A 56 2.27 -14.88 6.10
CA GLN A 56 2.54 -15.60 7.36
C GLN A 56 1.51 -15.32 8.46
N LEU A 57 0.71 -14.25 8.33
CA LEU A 57 -0.46 -14.05 9.20
C LEU A 57 -1.64 -14.93 8.76
N ILE A 58 -1.90 -15.10 7.46
CA ILE A 58 -3.09 -15.80 6.95
C ILE A 58 -2.92 -17.33 6.84
N GLU A 59 -1.70 -17.82 6.59
CA GLU A 59 -1.46 -19.27 6.44
C GLU A 59 -1.87 -20.08 7.70
N PRO A 60 -1.55 -19.64 8.94
CA PRO A 60 -2.02 -20.33 10.14
C PRO A 60 -3.54 -20.25 10.35
N LEU A 61 -4.20 -19.33 9.66
CA LEU A 61 -5.66 -19.21 9.68
C LEU A 61 -6.34 -20.18 8.72
N GLY A 62 -5.57 -20.83 7.83
CA GLY A 62 -6.04 -21.82 6.88
C GLY A 62 -6.25 -21.29 5.46
N TYR A 63 -5.59 -20.20 5.09
CA TYR A 63 -5.56 -19.68 3.72
C TYR A 63 -4.19 -19.92 3.10
N ASP A 64 -4.15 -20.40 1.86
CA ASP A 64 -2.92 -20.40 1.08
C ASP A 64 -2.65 -18.99 0.51
N SER A 65 -1.38 -18.66 0.26
CA SER A 65 -1.00 -17.41 -0.40
C SER A 65 -0.26 -17.67 -1.69
N GLU A 66 -0.61 -16.91 -2.73
CA GLU A 66 0.07 -16.94 -4.02
C GLU A 66 0.46 -15.52 -4.42
N THR A 67 1.59 -15.38 -5.10
CA THR A 67 2.06 -14.06 -5.56
C THR A 67 2.19 -14.02 -7.07
N GLN A 68 1.73 -12.92 -7.67
CA GLN A 68 1.88 -12.64 -9.09
C GLN A 68 2.81 -11.45 -9.28
N GLU A 69 4.02 -11.72 -9.78
CA GLU A 69 4.99 -10.67 -10.08
C GLU A 69 4.64 -9.97 -11.40
N VAL A 70 4.04 -8.80 -11.28
CA VAL A 70 3.62 -7.94 -12.40
C VAL A 70 3.82 -6.47 -12.05
N SER A 71 3.85 -5.59 -13.06
CA SER A 71 3.86 -4.15 -12.81
C SER A 71 2.57 -3.69 -12.13
N SER A 72 2.62 -2.55 -11.43
CA SER A 72 1.42 -1.98 -10.79
C SER A 72 0.27 -1.74 -11.77
N THR A 73 0.57 -1.28 -12.99
CA THR A 73 -0.45 -1.06 -14.04
C THR A 73 -1.16 -2.38 -14.43
N VAL A 74 -0.40 -3.46 -14.61
CA VAL A 74 -0.96 -4.79 -14.87
C VAL A 74 -1.71 -5.30 -13.65
N GLY A 75 -1.21 -5.06 -12.45
CA GLY A 75 -1.85 -5.42 -11.19
C GLY A 75 -3.27 -4.85 -11.04
N TYR A 76 -3.48 -3.57 -11.40
CA TYR A 76 -4.84 -3.01 -11.43
C TYR A 76 -5.75 -3.71 -12.46
N GLN A 77 -5.20 -4.21 -13.57
CA GLN A 77 -5.98 -4.95 -14.57
C GLN A 77 -6.35 -6.35 -14.05
N THR A 78 -5.40 -7.06 -13.43
CA THR A 78 -5.65 -8.40 -12.87
C THR A 78 -6.63 -8.37 -11.70
N LEU A 79 -6.61 -7.33 -10.86
CA LEU A 79 -7.63 -7.10 -9.84
C LEU A 79 -9.02 -6.91 -10.45
N GLN A 80 -9.15 -6.18 -11.57
CA GLN A 80 -10.45 -5.96 -12.22
C GLN A 80 -10.99 -7.23 -12.88
N THR A 81 -10.13 -8.13 -13.36
CA THR A 81 -10.52 -9.40 -13.98
C THR A 81 -10.76 -10.52 -12.98
N GLY A 82 -10.24 -10.39 -11.75
CA GLY A 82 -10.28 -11.43 -10.71
C GLY A 82 -9.16 -12.47 -10.88
N ASP A 83 -8.12 -12.16 -11.68
CA ASP A 83 -6.92 -12.99 -11.75
C ASP A 83 -5.98 -12.74 -10.55
N SER A 84 -6.19 -11.64 -9.83
CA SER A 84 -5.57 -11.31 -8.55
C SER A 84 -6.62 -10.79 -7.58
N ASP A 85 -6.37 -10.95 -6.28
CA ASP A 85 -7.32 -10.61 -5.22
C ASP A 85 -6.93 -9.35 -4.45
N VAL A 86 -5.65 -9.19 -4.13
CA VAL A 86 -5.14 -8.16 -3.22
C VAL A 86 -3.88 -7.48 -3.78
N PHE A 87 -3.82 -6.17 -3.65
CA PHE A 87 -2.63 -5.35 -3.92
C PHE A 87 -2.33 -4.44 -2.73
N LEU A 88 -1.24 -4.73 -2.01
CA LEU A 88 -0.83 -4.00 -0.81
C LEU A 88 0.03 -2.76 -1.09
N ALA A 89 0.22 -2.37 -2.34
CA ALA A 89 1.12 -1.28 -2.72
C ALA A 89 0.50 -0.26 -3.70
N GLY A 90 -0.75 0.14 -3.46
CA GLY A 90 -1.39 1.24 -4.16
C GLY A 90 -0.79 2.60 -3.74
N TRP A 91 0.26 3.06 -4.43
CA TRP A 91 0.95 4.32 -4.12
C TRP A 91 0.19 5.53 -4.67
N MET A 92 -0.30 6.40 -3.78
CA MET A 92 -0.99 7.63 -4.13
C MET A 92 -0.10 8.85 -3.83
N PRO A 93 -0.06 9.85 -4.72
CA PRO A 93 -0.84 10.01 -5.94
C PRO A 93 -0.24 9.33 -7.20
N ALA A 94 0.91 8.65 -7.11
CA ALA A 94 1.60 8.10 -8.28
C ALA A 94 0.72 7.20 -9.16
N GLN A 95 -0.12 6.38 -8.55
CA GLN A 95 -1.00 5.44 -9.25
C GLN A 95 -2.45 5.94 -9.36
N GLN A 96 -2.69 7.24 -9.06
CA GLN A 96 -4.06 7.79 -9.00
C GLN A 96 -4.86 7.53 -10.26
N GLU A 97 -4.26 7.71 -11.44
CA GLU A 97 -4.97 7.50 -12.70
C GLU A 97 -5.42 6.04 -12.89
N SER A 98 -4.52 5.09 -12.65
CA SER A 98 -4.84 3.66 -12.75
C SER A 98 -5.88 3.24 -11.70
N HIS A 99 -5.74 3.77 -10.48
CA HIS A 99 -6.68 3.57 -9.39
C HIS A 99 -8.08 4.08 -9.75
N ASP A 100 -8.19 5.34 -10.20
CA ASP A 100 -9.49 5.95 -10.52
C ASP A 100 -10.18 5.25 -11.69
N GLN A 101 -9.42 4.84 -12.72
CA GLN A 101 -9.95 4.03 -13.82
C GLN A 101 -10.48 2.67 -13.32
N ALA A 102 -9.73 2.01 -12.44
CA ALA A 102 -10.13 0.73 -11.88
C ALA A 102 -11.35 0.87 -10.94
N MET A 103 -11.38 1.91 -10.09
CA MET A 103 -12.54 2.23 -9.24
C MET A 103 -13.80 2.52 -10.07
N ALA A 104 -13.66 3.27 -11.18
CA ALA A 104 -14.77 3.56 -12.08
C ALA A 104 -15.37 2.30 -12.74
N SER A 105 -14.60 1.21 -12.84
CA SER A 105 -15.12 -0.08 -13.32
C SER A 105 -16.10 -0.74 -12.35
N GLY A 106 -16.08 -0.36 -11.07
CA GLY A 106 -16.84 -0.97 -9.99
C GLY A 106 -16.39 -2.41 -9.64
N LYS A 107 -15.19 -2.81 -10.08
CA LYS A 107 -14.63 -4.16 -9.92
C LYS A 107 -13.60 -4.28 -8.79
N ILE A 108 -13.14 -3.16 -8.25
CA ILE A 108 -12.22 -3.12 -7.14
C ILE A 108 -12.80 -2.32 -5.97
N GLU A 109 -12.22 -2.52 -4.81
CA GLU A 109 -12.48 -1.76 -3.58
C GLU A 109 -11.16 -1.27 -2.99
N ASP A 110 -11.16 -0.08 -2.42
CA ASP A 110 -10.04 0.54 -1.74
C ASP A 110 -10.30 0.50 -0.23
N LEU A 111 -9.51 -0.29 0.49
CA LEU A 111 -9.64 -0.45 1.94
C LEU A 111 -8.95 0.65 2.75
N GLY A 112 -8.29 1.59 2.08
CA GLY A 112 -7.63 2.71 2.73
C GLY A 112 -6.11 2.57 2.84
N THR A 113 -5.51 3.50 3.58
CA THR A 113 -4.05 3.61 3.74
C THR A 113 -3.51 2.50 4.62
N ASN A 114 -2.54 1.74 4.12
CA ASN A 114 -1.83 0.71 4.86
C ASN A 114 -0.40 1.11 5.26
N VAL A 115 0.17 2.20 4.68
CA VAL A 115 1.43 2.79 5.14
C VAL A 115 1.32 4.31 5.16
N THR A 116 1.64 4.90 6.31
CA THR A 116 1.67 6.34 6.52
C THR A 116 3.09 6.88 6.51
N GLY A 117 3.26 8.16 6.15
CA GLY A 117 4.57 8.83 6.13
C GLY A 117 5.43 8.51 4.91
N ALA A 118 4.85 7.89 3.88
CA ALA A 118 5.54 7.64 2.62
C ALA A 118 5.85 8.93 1.86
N ARG A 119 6.95 8.92 1.11
CA ARG A 119 7.40 10.03 0.27
C ARG A 119 8.18 9.52 -0.93
N MET A 120 8.14 10.24 -2.06
CA MET A 120 8.93 9.93 -3.25
C MET A 120 9.37 11.21 -3.97
N GLY A 121 10.41 11.13 -4.78
CA GLY A 121 10.87 12.30 -5.53
C GLY A 121 12.25 12.17 -6.14
N PHE A 122 12.76 13.32 -6.60
CA PHE A 122 14.16 13.46 -6.98
C PHE A 122 15.03 13.30 -5.75
N ALA A 123 15.95 12.37 -5.75
CA ALA A 123 16.81 12.07 -4.61
C ALA A 123 18.27 12.27 -4.93
N VAL A 124 19.00 12.78 -3.93
CA VAL A 124 20.47 12.97 -3.96
C VAL A 124 21.08 12.47 -2.66
N PRO A 125 22.39 12.08 -2.65
CA PRO A 125 23.09 11.79 -1.40
C PRO A 125 23.35 13.07 -0.58
N GLY A 126 23.52 12.93 0.74
CA GLY A 126 23.76 14.06 1.65
C GLY A 126 24.92 14.96 1.22
N TYR A 127 26.02 14.41 0.73
CA TYR A 127 27.15 15.23 0.26
C TYR A 127 26.81 16.08 -0.99
N VAL A 128 25.80 15.73 -1.77
CA VAL A 128 25.29 16.54 -2.90
C VAL A 128 24.36 17.63 -2.36
N TYR A 129 23.49 17.24 -1.41
CA TYR A 129 22.61 18.19 -0.73
C TYR A 129 23.42 19.28 -0.01
N ASP A 130 24.45 18.91 0.77
CA ASP A 130 25.36 19.82 1.45
C ASP A 130 26.17 20.72 0.49
N ALA A 131 26.35 20.29 -0.75
CA ALA A 131 26.99 21.07 -1.80
C ALA A 131 26.08 22.12 -2.46
N GLY A 132 24.81 22.23 -1.98
CA GLY A 132 23.88 23.29 -2.36
C GLY A 132 22.79 22.86 -3.35
N VAL A 133 22.53 21.56 -3.53
CA VAL A 133 21.40 21.07 -4.35
C VAL A 133 20.26 20.70 -3.42
N HIS A 134 19.33 21.63 -3.22
CA HIS A 134 18.21 21.47 -2.28
C HIS A 134 16.86 21.32 -2.98
N SER A 135 16.75 21.79 -4.22
CA SER A 135 15.53 21.79 -5.01
C SER A 135 15.81 21.19 -6.39
N ALA A 136 14.78 20.63 -7.02
CA ALA A 136 14.83 20.23 -8.41
C ALA A 136 15.16 21.43 -9.35
N GLU A 137 14.86 22.68 -8.94
CA GLU A 137 15.25 23.88 -9.66
C GLU A 137 16.77 24.04 -9.79
N ASP A 138 17.57 23.44 -8.87
CA ASP A 138 19.03 23.51 -8.90
C ASP A 138 19.63 22.56 -9.96
N LEU A 139 18.87 21.62 -10.50
CA LEU A 139 19.37 20.56 -11.40
C LEU A 139 19.94 21.10 -12.69
N ALA A 140 19.29 22.10 -13.30
CA ALA A 140 19.76 22.72 -14.55
C ALA A 140 21.17 23.30 -14.40
N ALA A 141 21.44 24.00 -13.31
CA ALA A 141 22.74 24.62 -13.04
C ALA A 141 23.86 23.60 -12.78
N HIS A 142 23.51 22.39 -12.36
CA HIS A 142 24.44 21.34 -11.97
C HIS A 142 24.46 20.13 -12.91
N ARG A 143 23.81 20.22 -14.09
CA ARG A 143 23.64 19.13 -15.03
C ARG A 143 24.94 18.36 -15.32
N ASP A 144 26.04 19.07 -15.57
CA ASP A 144 27.31 18.43 -15.94
C ASP A 144 27.92 17.62 -14.79
N ARG A 145 27.68 18.03 -13.52
CA ARG A 145 28.15 17.28 -12.35
C ARG A 145 27.41 15.96 -12.17
N PHE A 146 26.12 15.90 -12.57
CA PHE A 146 25.32 14.69 -12.63
C PHE A 146 25.55 13.87 -13.92
N GLY A 147 26.38 14.37 -14.86
CA GLY A 147 26.56 13.79 -16.16
C GLY A 147 25.30 13.80 -17.03
N GLY A 148 24.34 14.66 -16.72
CA GLY A 148 23.04 14.76 -17.38
C GLY A 148 22.22 13.48 -17.32
N ARG A 149 22.26 12.75 -16.20
CA ARG A 149 21.61 11.44 -16.02
C ARG A 149 20.69 11.43 -14.81
N PHE A 150 19.50 10.86 -15.00
CA PHE A 150 18.56 10.51 -13.95
C PHE A 150 18.36 9.00 -13.94
N TYR A 151 18.50 8.37 -12.79
CA TYR A 151 18.32 6.92 -12.63
C TYR A 151 16.96 6.62 -12.04
N SER A 152 16.21 5.75 -12.71
CA SER A 152 14.83 5.39 -12.35
C SER A 152 14.63 3.88 -12.27
N ILE A 153 13.47 3.49 -11.76
CA ILE A 153 13.02 2.10 -11.73
C ILE A 153 12.44 1.67 -13.09
N GLU A 154 11.81 0.51 -13.15
CA GLU A 154 11.31 -0.08 -14.40
C GLU A 154 10.29 0.81 -15.15
N SER A 155 10.37 0.82 -16.48
CA SER A 155 9.51 1.62 -17.36
C SER A 155 8.02 1.26 -17.31
N GLY A 156 7.66 0.13 -16.70
CA GLY A 156 6.26 -0.26 -16.48
C GLY A 156 5.62 0.34 -15.22
N SER A 157 6.38 1.11 -14.43
CA SER A 157 5.87 1.82 -13.27
C SER A 157 5.21 3.15 -13.67
N THR A 158 4.25 3.60 -12.87
CA THR A 158 3.58 4.90 -13.11
C THR A 158 4.53 6.09 -12.95
N VAL A 159 5.57 5.97 -12.11
CA VAL A 159 6.58 7.03 -11.91
C VAL A 159 7.45 7.26 -13.14
N SER A 160 7.60 6.26 -14.01
CA SER A 160 8.25 6.42 -15.31
C SER A 160 7.55 7.49 -16.16
N THR A 161 6.22 7.50 -16.18
CA THR A 161 5.44 8.52 -16.88
C THR A 161 5.72 9.93 -16.37
N PHE A 162 5.87 10.11 -15.06
CA PHE A 162 6.11 11.42 -14.45
C PHE A 162 7.45 12.02 -14.89
N ILE A 163 8.52 11.24 -14.86
CA ILE A 163 9.83 11.75 -15.25
C ILE A 163 9.93 12.02 -16.76
N HIS A 164 9.27 11.19 -17.59
CA HIS A 164 9.22 11.44 -19.02
C HIS A 164 8.39 12.69 -19.36
N ASP A 165 7.24 12.93 -18.71
CA ASP A 165 6.46 14.17 -18.87
C ASP A 165 7.27 15.40 -18.43
N ALA A 166 7.95 15.32 -17.28
CA ALA A 166 8.81 16.40 -16.80
C ALA A 166 9.94 16.71 -17.82
N LYS A 167 10.54 15.68 -18.39
CA LYS A 167 11.56 15.82 -19.44
C LYS A 167 10.98 16.45 -20.71
N ASP A 168 9.84 15.99 -21.21
CA ASP A 168 9.20 16.47 -22.44
C ASP A 168 8.76 17.93 -22.31
N ARG A 169 8.42 18.36 -21.11
CA ARG A 169 8.10 19.76 -20.76
C ARG A 169 9.31 20.59 -20.39
N ASP A 170 10.50 20.03 -20.39
CA ASP A 170 11.76 20.65 -19.95
C ASP A 170 11.69 21.25 -18.55
N LEU A 171 10.92 20.63 -17.62
CA LEU A 171 10.88 21.06 -16.24
C LEU A 171 12.26 20.90 -15.62
N TYR A 172 12.70 21.89 -14.86
CA TYR A 172 14.00 21.91 -14.20
C TYR A 172 15.21 21.74 -15.13
N GLY A 173 15.02 22.01 -16.46
CA GLY A 173 16.06 21.80 -17.46
C GLY A 173 16.36 20.33 -17.75
N LEU A 174 15.36 19.43 -17.58
CA LEU A 174 15.51 17.99 -17.77
C LEU A 174 15.45 17.57 -19.24
N GLY A 175 15.10 18.47 -20.18
CA GLY A 175 14.90 18.16 -21.60
C GLY A 175 16.07 17.43 -22.25
N ASP A 176 17.30 17.81 -21.91
CA ASP A 176 18.53 17.20 -22.43
C ASP A 176 19.10 16.09 -21.53
N TRP A 177 18.39 15.68 -20.46
CA TRP A 177 18.86 14.61 -19.58
C TRP A 177 18.53 13.24 -20.16
N GLN A 178 19.39 12.27 -19.85
CA GLN A 178 19.17 10.87 -20.13
C GLN A 178 18.45 10.21 -18.95
N ILE A 179 17.25 9.68 -19.18
CA ILE A 179 16.54 8.87 -18.21
C ILE A 179 17.02 7.42 -18.36
N LEU A 180 17.57 6.87 -17.30
CA LEU A 180 18.09 5.49 -17.24
C LEU A 180 17.16 4.65 -16.37
N GLU A 181 16.33 3.86 -17.01
CA GLU A 181 15.38 2.99 -16.35
C GLU A 181 15.93 1.57 -16.23
N SER A 182 15.77 0.98 -15.05
CA SER A 182 16.17 -0.40 -14.77
C SER A 182 15.30 -0.99 -13.67
N SER A 183 15.55 -2.22 -13.26
CA SER A 183 14.94 -2.74 -12.03
C SER A 183 15.41 -1.96 -10.80
N THR A 184 14.64 -1.98 -9.72
CA THR A 184 15.05 -1.35 -8.44
C THR A 184 16.45 -1.79 -7.99
N PRO A 185 16.82 -3.10 -7.98
CA PRO A 185 18.20 -3.49 -7.67
C PRO A 185 19.24 -2.92 -8.63
N GLY A 186 18.91 -2.84 -9.93
CA GLY A 186 19.81 -2.27 -10.94
C GLY A 186 20.07 -0.79 -10.71
N MET A 187 19.02 -0.01 -10.45
CA MET A 187 19.15 1.41 -10.08
C MET A 187 20.00 1.58 -8.81
N LEU A 188 19.71 0.80 -7.75
CA LEU A 188 20.43 0.90 -6.48
C LEU A 188 21.90 0.49 -6.59
N SER A 189 22.27 -0.43 -7.49
CA SER A 189 23.67 -0.75 -7.80
C SER A 189 24.43 0.44 -8.36
N GLU A 190 23.80 1.26 -9.22
CA GLU A 190 24.39 2.49 -9.74
C GLU A 190 24.51 3.56 -8.63
N VAL A 191 23.48 3.68 -7.77
CA VAL A 191 23.51 4.59 -6.62
C VAL A 191 24.64 4.20 -5.66
N ASP A 192 24.78 2.91 -5.32
CA ASP A 192 25.85 2.42 -4.45
C ASP A 192 27.24 2.73 -5.01
N THR A 193 27.44 2.44 -6.30
CA THR A 193 28.70 2.73 -6.99
C THR A 193 29.02 4.23 -6.96
N ALA A 194 28.03 5.07 -7.27
CA ALA A 194 28.23 6.51 -7.24
C ALA A 194 28.48 7.04 -5.82
N PHE A 195 27.77 6.51 -4.82
CA PHE A 195 27.92 6.90 -3.42
C PHE A 195 29.31 6.56 -2.88
N ASN A 196 29.82 5.37 -3.17
CA ASN A 196 31.16 4.93 -2.77
C ASN A 196 32.27 5.75 -3.44
N ASP A 197 32.09 6.11 -4.71
CA ASP A 197 33.03 6.96 -5.48
C ASP A 197 32.88 8.45 -5.17
N LYS A 198 31.92 8.87 -4.33
CA LYS A 198 31.53 10.27 -4.09
C LYS A 198 31.19 11.03 -5.39
N ARG A 199 30.69 10.31 -6.40
CA ARG A 199 30.19 10.94 -7.64
C ARG A 199 28.79 11.49 -7.40
N TRP A 200 28.45 12.61 -8.02
CA TRP A 200 27.11 13.13 -7.99
C TRP A 200 26.17 12.22 -8.75
N ILE A 201 25.06 11.90 -8.12
CA ILE A 201 24.00 11.06 -8.70
C ILE A 201 22.63 11.62 -8.33
N LEU A 202 21.72 11.57 -9.29
CA LEU A 202 20.31 11.90 -9.13
C LEU A 202 19.50 10.65 -9.50
N TRP A 203 18.63 10.23 -8.58
CA TRP A 203 17.79 9.05 -8.82
C TRP A 203 16.36 9.24 -8.30
N TYR A 204 15.47 8.33 -8.68
CA TYR A 204 14.14 8.22 -8.09
C TYR A 204 14.26 7.62 -6.70
N GLY A 205 14.03 8.41 -5.67
CA GLY A 205 14.07 7.99 -4.27
C GLY A 205 12.69 7.94 -3.64
N TRP A 206 12.51 7.06 -2.66
CA TRP A 206 11.28 7.00 -1.87
C TRP A 206 11.54 6.49 -0.45
N THR A 207 10.60 6.79 0.44
CA THR A 207 10.50 6.25 1.79
C THR A 207 9.10 5.66 1.99
N PRO A 208 8.94 4.53 2.73
CA PRO A 208 9.99 3.75 3.41
C PRO A 208 10.92 2.99 2.47
N HIS A 209 12.19 3.04 2.72
CA HIS A 209 13.23 2.22 2.06
C HIS A 209 14.56 2.37 2.79
N TRP A 210 15.38 1.30 2.83
CA TRP A 210 16.70 1.29 3.43
C TRP A 210 17.70 2.26 2.79
N MET A 211 17.49 2.65 1.53
CA MET A 211 18.36 3.61 0.84
C MET A 211 18.41 4.98 1.53
N ALA A 212 17.33 5.35 2.25
CA ALA A 212 17.28 6.64 2.91
C ALA A 212 18.40 6.80 3.96
N PRO A 213 18.53 5.94 4.99
CA PRO A 213 19.65 6.02 5.92
C PRO A 213 20.98 5.58 5.31
N ALA A 214 21.01 4.61 4.36
CA ALA A 214 22.24 4.07 3.81
C ALA A 214 23.05 5.09 3.00
N TYR A 215 22.36 5.94 2.26
CA TYR A 215 22.99 6.95 1.39
C TYR A 215 22.84 8.37 1.91
N ASP A 216 22.36 8.56 3.16
CA ASP A 216 21.99 9.88 3.66
C ASP A 216 21.13 10.62 2.61
N MET A 217 20.06 9.93 2.18
CA MET A 217 19.26 10.34 1.04
C MET A 217 18.42 11.57 1.38
N HIS A 218 18.51 12.59 0.55
CA HIS A 218 17.63 13.75 0.58
C HIS A 218 16.73 13.76 -0.64
N ILE A 219 15.42 13.88 -0.42
CA ILE A 219 14.45 14.16 -1.48
C ILE A 219 14.42 15.68 -1.65
N LEU A 220 14.67 16.13 -2.89
CA LEU A 220 14.72 17.55 -3.23
C LEU A 220 13.32 18.18 -3.18
N ASP A 221 13.26 19.47 -2.91
CA ASP A 221 12.04 20.25 -3.11
C ASP A 221 11.62 20.19 -4.58
N ASP A 222 10.32 19.98 -4.82
CA ASP A 222 9.72 19.78 -6.13
C ASP A 222 8.55 20.76 -6.36
N PRO A 223 8.84 22.06 -6.63
CA PRO A 223 7.82 23.10 -6.78
C PRO A 223 6.80 22.86 -7.89
N GLU A 224 7.21 22.16 -8.98
CA GLU A 224 6.31 21.79 -10.08
C GLU A 224 5.51 20.51 -9.80
N SER A 225 5.73 19.90 -8.62
CA SER A 225 5.01 18.71 -8.15
C SER A 225 5.06 17.53 -9.15
N VAL A 226 6.22 17.28 -9.75
CA VAL A 226 6.44 16.17 -10.69
C VAL A 226 6.06 14.84 -10.04
N TYR A 227 6.44 14.65 -8.78
CA TYR A 227 6.13 13.45 -8.02
C TYR A 227 4.93 13.61 -7.06
N GLY A 228 4.11 14.62 -7.28
CA GLY A 228 2.91 14.87 -6.49
C GLY A 228 3.05 16.05 -5.52
N PRO A 229 1.97 16.42 -4.84
CA PRO A 229 1.93 17.58 -3.95
C PRO A 229 2.83 17.39 -2.72
N ASP A 230 3.10 18.51 -2.02
CA ASP A 230 3.84 18.54 -0.77
C ASP A 230 5.21 17.83 -0.87
N ASN A 231 5.96 18.08 -1.98
CA ASN A 231 7.25 17.45 -2.26
C ASN A 231 7.18 15.92 -2.26
N GLY A 232 6.19 15.36 -2.96
CA GLY A 232 6.05 13.93 -3.15
C GLY A 232 5.52 13.15 -1.94
N LYS A 233 4.82 13.84 -1.01
CA LYS A 233 4.10 13.15 0.07
C LYS A 233 3.15 12.13 -0.51
N SER A 234 3.19 10.92 0.03
CA SER A 234 2.51 9.76 -0.52
C SER A 234 1.80 8.96 0.55
N GLU A 235 0.83 8.19 0.11
CA GLU A 235 0.14 7.16 0.89
C GLU A 235 0.24 5.84 0.15
N VAL A 236 0.39 4.75 0.88
CA VAL A 236 0.29 3.40 0.30
C VAL A 236 -1.02 2.79 0.78
N ARG A 237 -1.80 2.27 -0.16
CA ARG A 237 -3.16 1.80 0.07
C ARG A 237 -3.31 0.31 -0.23
N THR A 238 -4.29 -0.32 0.41
CA THR A 238 -4.71 -1.69 0.11
C THR A 238 -5.86 -1.65 -0.88
N ILE A 239 -5.68 -2.28 -2.03
CA ILE A 239 -6.67 -2.38 -3.11
C ILE A 239 -7.04 -3.85 -3.30
N VAL A 240 -8.32 -4.15 -3.41
CA VAL A 240 -8.80 -5.53 -3.50
C VAL A 240 -9.78 -5.71 -4.67
N ASN A 241 -9.86 -6.93 -5.20
CA ASN A 241 -10.97 -7.32 -6.08
C ASN A 241 -12.29 -7.27 -5.30
N LYS A 242 -13.31 -6.62 -5.85
CA LYS A 242 -14.56 -6.40 -5.14
C LYS A 242 -15.34 -7.68 -4.86
N ALA A 243 -15.39 -8.61 -5.81
CA ALA A 243 -16.10 -9.88 -5.60
C ALA A 243 -15.39 -10.72 -4.54
N PHE A 244 -14.05 -10.70 -4.51
CA PHE A 244 -13.26 -11.32 -3.46
C PHE A 244 -13.56 -10.69 -2.09
N ALA A 245 -13.63 -9.35 -2.02
CA ALA A 245 -13.95 -8.63 -0.79
C ALA A 245 -15.34 -9.00 -0.24
N GLU A 246 -16.36 -9.05 -1.11
CA GLU A 246 -17.72 -9.41 -0.73
C GLU A 246 -17.85 -10.84 -0.21
N ALA A 247 -17.01 -11.76 -0.71
CA ALA A 247 -17.01 -13.17 -0.34
C ALA A 247 -16.16 -13.50 0.91
N ASN A 248 -15.29 -12.59 1.36
CA ASN A 248 -14.27 -12.88 2.38
C ASN A 248 -14.20 -11.81 3.48
N PRO A 249 -15.27 -11.63 4.28
CA PRO A 249 -15.36 -10.54 5.26
C PRO A 249 -14.30 -10.61 6.37
N ASN A 250 -13.89 -11.80 6.81
CA ASN A 250 -12.86 -11.95 7.86
C ASN A 250 -11.46 -11.54 7.33
N LEU A 251 -11.11 -11.94 6.09
CA LEU A 251 -9.89 -11.45 5.43
C LEU A 251 -9.93 -9.93 5.21
N MET A 252 -11.09 -9.36 4.84
CA MET A 252 -11.23 -7.90 4.70
C MET A 252 -11.03 -7.17 6.00
N ALA A 253 -11.52 -7.70 7.12
CA ALA A 253 -11.26 -7.14 8.44
C ALA A 253 -9.77 -7.15 8.77
N LEU A 254 -9.07 -8.26 8.52
CA LEU A 254 -7.62 -8.36 8.72
C LEU A 254 -6.85 -7.40 7.80
N LEU A 255 -7.18 -7.33 6.50
CA LEU A 255 -6.56 -6.40 5.55
C LEU A 255 -6.75 -4.93 5.97
N GLY A 256 -7.91 -4.58 6.50
CA GLY A 256 -8.20 -3.23 6.99
C GLY A 256 -7.42 -2.88 8.28
N GLN A 257 -7.09 -3.87 9.10
CA GLN A 257 -6.28 -3.70 10.32
C GLN A 257 -4.78 -3.72 10.04
N PHE A 258 -4.35 -4.29 8.89
CA PHE A 258 -2.95 -4.43 8.53
C PHE A 258 -2.37 -3.09 8.04
N THR A 259 -1.98 -2.25 8.98
CA THR A 259 -1.41 -0.93 8.75
C THR A 259 -0.01 -0.83 9.36
N LEU A 260 0.91 -0.19 8.65
CA LEU A 260 2.31 -0.01 9.05
C LEU A 260 2.69 1.47 9.05
N THR A 261 3.65 1.81 9.88
CA THR A 261 4.39 3.07 9.74
C THR A 261 5.51 2.91 8.70
N ALA A 262 6.03 4.05 8.22
CA ALA A 262 7.20 4.03 7.33
C ALA A 262 8.43 3.40 8.01
N ASP A 263 8.59 3.58 9.32
CA ASP A 263 9.70 3.01 10.09
C ASP A 263 9.58 1.49 10.18
N GLU A 264 8.42 0.95 10.56
CA GLU A 264 8.16 -0.51 10.61
C GLU A 264 8.40 -1.16 9.25
N GLN A 265 7.93 -0.53 8.15
CA GLN A 265 8.18 -1.08 6.82
C GLN A 265 9.66 -1.01 6.43
N SER A 266 10.40 0.02 6.85
CA SER A 266 11.82 0.16 6.56
C SER A 266 12.68 -0.93 7.22
N GLU A 267 12.29 -1.40 8.41
CA GLU A 267 13.00 -2.47 9.13
C GLU A 267 13.09 -3.74 8.29
N PHE A 268 11.96 -4.25 7.78
CA PHE A 268 12.00 -5.49 6.99
C PHE A 268 12.53 -5.26 5.56
N ILE A 269 12.43 -4.05 5.00
CA ILE A 269 13.04 -3.74 3.70
C ILE A 269 14.57 -3.81 3.80
N ASP A 270 15.18 -3.37 4.91
CA ASP A 270 16.64 -3.47 5.12
C ASP A 270 17.10 -4.92 5.15
N GLY A 271 16.41 -5.77 5.91
CA GLY A 271 16.71 -7.20 6.00
C GLY A 271 16.66 -7.92 4.66
N TYR A 272 15.68 -7.63 3.83
CA TYR A 272 15.50 -8.25 2.52
C TYR A 272 16.38 -7.60 1.45
N GLY A 273 16.26 -6.27 1.28
CA GLY A 273 16.80 -5.59 0.11
C GLY A 273 18.28 -5.25 0.20
N ARG A 274 18.83 -5.10 1.44
CA ARG A 274 20.24 -4.75 1.67
C ARG A 274 21.06 -5.90 2.23
N GLN A 275 20.48 -6.65 3.17
CA GLN A 275 21.16 -7.80 3.78
C GLN A 275 20.95 -9.09 2.97
N GLU A 276 20.22 -9.03 1.86
CA GLU A 276 19.96 -10.14 0.92
C GLU A 276 19.39 -11.40 1.60
N ARG A 277 18.62 -11.22 2.68
CA ARG A 277 17.93 -12.31 3.37
C ARG A 277 16.67 -12.68 2.61
N SER A 278 16.17 -13.91 2.77
CA SER A 278 14.88 -14.27 2.19
C SER A 278 13.73 -13.46 2.79
N ALA A 279 12.71 -13.14 1.99
CA ALA A 279 11.53 -12.43 2.46
C ALA A 279 10.84 -13.20 3.60
N GLU A 280 10.77 -14.53 3.49
CA GLU A 280 10.22 -15.43 4.49
C GLU A 280 10.93 -15.29 5.86
N ALA A 281 12.29 -15.32 5.86
CA ALA A 281 13.04 -15.21 7.12
C ALA A 281 12.89 -13.83 7.76
N VAL A 282 12.88 -12.78 6.95
CA VAL A 282 12.72 -11.39 7.43
C VAL A 282 11.32 -11.17 7.97
N ALA A 283 10.29 -11.63 7.26
CA ALA A 283 8.90 -11.52 7.69
C ALA A 283 8.65 -12.25 9.02
N ARG A 284 9.16 -13.49 9.13
CA ARG A 284 9.05 -14.28 10.36
C ARG A 284 9.68 -13.58 11.56
N GLU A 285 10.92 -13.11 11.40
CA GLU A 285 11.64 -12.39 12.46
C GLU A 285 10.89 -11.13 12.89
N TRP A 286 10.42 -10.33 11.90
CA TRP A 286 9.66 -9.13 12.20
C TRP A 286 8.38 -9.43 12.99
N LEU A 287 7.62 -10.47 12.61
CA LEU A 287 6.42 -10.90 13.33
C LEU A 287 6.73 -11.38 14.76
N GLN A 288 7.87 -12.10 14.95
CA GLN A 288 8.32 -12.54 16.28
C GLN A 288 8.73 -11.37 17.19
N ASP A 289 9.36 -10.34 16.60
CA ASP A 289 9.86 -9.18 17.34
C ASP A 289 8.75 -8.15 17.65
N HIS A 290 7.59 -8.24 16.96
CA HIS A 290 6.46 -7.29 17.10
C HIS A 290 5.14 -7.96 17.55
N PRO A 291 5.14 -8.72 18.66
CA PRO A 291 3.94 -9.46 19.09
C PRO A 291 2.73 -8.56 19.38
N ASP A 292 2.95 -7.32 19.83
CA ASP A 292 1.88 -6.37 20.08
C ASP A 292 1.19 -5.95 18.77
N ARG A 293 1.97 -5.75 17.68
CA ARG A 293 1.43 -5.44 16.35
C ARG A 293 0.66 -6.63 15.78
N VAL A 294 1.19 -7.84 15.95
CA VAL A 294 0.49 -9.07 15.56
C VAL A 294 -0.86 -9.17 16.28
N ALA A 295 -0.91 -8.86 17.58
CA ALA A 295 -2.15 -8.87 18.33
C ALA A 295 -3.14 -7.79 17.83
N GLU A 296 -2.67 -6.59 17.48
CA GLU A 296 -3.49 -5.53 16.90
C GLU A 296 -4.07 -5.93 15.54
N PHE A 297 -3.26 -6.52 14.64
CA PHE A 297 -3.72 -6.97 13.33
C PHE A 297 -4.79 -8.07 13.43
N LEU A 298 -4.70 -8.92 14.44
CA LEU A 298 -5.55 -10.10 14.60
C LEU A 298 -6.71 -9.90 15.61
N ASP A 299 -6.96 -8.65 16.05
CA ASP A 299 -8.06 -8.40 16.98
C ASP A 299 -9.42 -8.71 16.33
N GLY A 300 -10.17 -9.62 16.97
CA GLY A 300 -11.47 -10.08 16.45
C GLY A 300 -11.42 -11.00 15.23
N ILE A 301 -10.22 -11.31 14.70
CA ILE A 301 -10.04 -12.20 13.54
C ILE A 301 -10.10 -13.67 13.99
N THR A 302 -10.64 -14.52 13.12
CA THR A 302 -10.73 -15.96 13.35
C THR A 302 -10.02 -16.75 12.26
N THR A 303 -9.65 -17.98 12.60
CA THR A 303 -9.27 -18.97 11.60
C THR A 303 -10.52 -19.44 10.83
N ARG A 304 -10.35 -20.07 9.67
CA ARG A 304 -11.46 -20.61 8.86
C ARG A 304 -12.32 -21.63 9.62
N ASP A 305 -11.77 -22.31 10.63
CA ASP A 305 -12.49 -23.23 11.52
C ASP A 305 -13.06 -22.55 12.78
N GLY A 306 -12.99 -21.21 12.87
CA GLY A 306 -13.64 -20.38 13.90
C GLY A 306 -12.86 -20.22 15.19
N ARG A 307 -11.58 -20.63 15.27
CA ARG A 307 -10.72 -20.39 16.42
C ARG A 307 -10.15 -18.95 16.41
N PRO A 308 -9.72 -18.38 17.57
CA PRO A 308 -9.03 -17.12 17.58
C PRO A 308 -7.75 -17.15 16.73
N ALA A 309 -7.60 -16.20 15.80
CA ALA A 309 -6.46 -16.13 14.89
C ALA A 309 -5.11 -15.97 15.61
N LEU A 310 -5.08 -15.15 16.67
CA LEU A 310 -3.87 -14.87 17.42
C LEU A 310 -3.24 -16.14 18.02
N GLU A 311 -4.05 -17.11 18.47
CA GLU A 311 -3.55 -18.37 18.99
C GLU A 311 -2.87 -19.21 17.91
N ALA A 312 -3.47 -19.24 16.71
CA ALA A 312 -2.94 -19.99 15.57
C ALA A 312 -1.62 -19.38 15.06
N VAL A 313 -1.57 -18.06 14.92
CA VAL A 313 -0.35 -17.35 14.48
C VAL A 313 0.76 -17.48 15.51
N ASN A 314 0.50 -17.26 16.80
CA ASN A 314 1.51 -17.43 17.84
C ASN A 314 2.08 -18.86 17.89
N ALA A 315 1.27 -19.87 17.62
CA ALA A 315 1.73 -21.26 17.54
C ALA A 315 2.64 -21.52 16.34
N SER A 316 2.40 -20.84 15.19
CA SER A 316 3.21 -20.98 13.97
C SER A 316 4.55 -20.24 14.04
N LEU A 317 4.63 -19.19 14.86
CA LEU A 317 5.84 -18.37 15.03
C LEU A 317 6.85 -18.94 16.04
N GLN A 318 6.47 -19.95 16.81
CA GLN A 318 7.37 -20.65 17.75
C GLN A 318 8.29 -21.62 17.03
#